data_ca7501d1a321e162daf086a6c0d61a32
#
_entry.id   ca7501d1a321e162daf086a6c0d61a32
#
_cell.length_a   1.000
_cell.length_b   1.000
_cell.length_c   1.000
_cell.angle_alpha   90.00
_cell.angle_beta   90.00
_cell.angle_gamma   90.00
#
_symmetry.space_group_name_H-M   'P 1'
#
loop_
_entity.id
_entity.type
_entity.pdbx_description
1 polymer ?
#
loop_
_entity_poly.entity_id
_entity_poly.type
_entity_poly.pdbx_seq_one_letter_code
_entity_poly.pdbx_strand_id
1 'polypeptide(L)'
;NVTIVTHSRGKDMPVNFKYEKRHDREKAMALDVLLQAQETKIPDLAFRYGCRARNCGVCTIDINGLPRIACRSVVRENDKLKAMSTLPVITDLVVRRDQISRQLRGKIYRNSGGNDLNVDASEDYHELTSCIECYACLHNCPLHEKNSIDSEESNERYEYGNPFSLLKLQTIVMDPVSSNSQKNDAITQAVNLGLDTCLNCPGCKCGIGIDLKGKVVNPLITASKKIADESS
;
A
#
# COMPACT_ATOMS: atom_id res chain seq x y z
N ASN A 1 27.27 8.30 -1.14
CA ASN A 1 26.89 8.20 0.27
C ASN A 1 25.38 8.29 0.42
N VAL A 2 24.80 7.48 1.30
CA VAL A 2 23.39 7.52 1.70
C VAL A 2 23.31 7.44 3.21
N THR A 3 22.16 7.85 3.77
CA THR A 3 21.88 7.69 5.20
C THR A 3 20.82 6.60 5.37
N ILE A 4 21.16 5.51 6.06
CA ILE A 4 20.21 4.46 6.44
C ILE A 4 19.77 4.75 7.87
N VAL A 5 18.47 4.89 8.11
CA VAL A 5 17.93 5.11 9.44
C VAL A 5 17.47 3.79 10.01
N THR A 6 18.22 3.25 10.94
CA THR A 6 17.84 2.07 11.73
C THR A 6 16.90 2.47 12.85
N HIS A 7 16.07 1.54 13.32
CA HIS A 7 15.11 1.76 14.39
C HIS A 7 15.19 0.64 15.42
N SER A 8 15.50 0.99 16.65
CA SER A 8 15.56 0.04 17.77
C SER A 8 15.07 0.68 19.06
N ARG A 9 14.26 -0.03 19.84
CA ARG A 9 13.73 0.41 21.14
C ARG A 9 13.07 1.81 21.08
N GLY A 10 12.30 2.08 20.02
CA GLY A 10 11.60 3.36 19.85
C GLY A 10 12.50 4.53 19.43
N LYS A 11 13.75 4.30 19.05
CA LYS A 11 14.70 5.34 18.65
C LYS A 11 15.23 5.12 17.25
N ASP A 12 15.23 6.20 16.46
CA ASP A 12 15.86 6.27 15.15
C ASP A 12 17.35 6.58 15.27
N MET A 13 18.18 5.80 14.60
CA MET A 13 19.63 5.99 14.56
C MET A 13 20.10 6.10 13.10
N PRO A 14 20.56 7.28 12.65
CA PRO A 14 21.07 7.45 11.30
C PRO A 14 22.49 6.85 11.17
N VAL A 15 22.69 6.04 10.15
CA VAL A 15 23.99 5.45 9.80
C VAL A 15 24.34 5.88 8.38
N ASN A 16 25.46 6.59 8.23
CA ASN A 16 25.99 6.94 6.91
C ASN A 16 26.65 5.72 6.28
N PHE A 17 26.25 5.41 5.05
CA PHE A 17 26.75 4.29 4.30
C PHE A 17 27.23 4.72 2.91
N LYS A 18 28.44 4.27 2.54
CA LYS A 18 28.99 4.47 1.19
C LYS A 18 28.77 3.20 0.40
N TYR A 19 27.89 3.27 -0.61
CA TYR A 19 27.68 2.17 -1.55
C TYR A 19 28.86 2.05 -2.53
N GLU A 20 29.38 0.87 -2.65
CA GLU A 20 30.41 0.53 -3.64
C GLU A 20 29.79 -0.14 -4.85
N LYS A 21 29.84 0.56 -5.99
CA LYS A 21 29.34 0.03 -7.25
C LYS A 21 30.24 -1.10 -7.76
N ARG A 22 29.62 -2.14 -8.31
CA ARG A 22 30.35 -3.26 -8.92
C ARG A 22 31.04 -2.86 -10.24
N HIS A 23 30.47 -1.86 -10.92
CA HIS A 23 31.01 -1.26 -12.13
C HIS A 23 30.43 0.15 -12.36
N ASP A 24 31.09 0.98 -13.15
CA ASP A 24 30.76 2.41 -13.32
C ASP A 24 29.34 2.69 -13.83
N ARG A 25 28.77 1.78 -14.64
CA ARG A 25 27.42 1.93 -15.22
C ARG A 25 26.31 1.44 -14.29
N GLU A 26 26.65 0.88 -13.14
CA GLU A 26 25.67 0.35 -12.21
C GLU A 26 24.81 1.48 -11.62
N LYS A 27 23.48 1.27 -11.66
CA LYS A 27 22.52 2.11 -10.94
C LYS A 27 22.36 1.55 -9.52
N ALA A 28 22.72 2.33 -8.51
CA ALA A 28 22.54 1.95 -7.11
C ALA A 28 21.03 1.85 -6.80
N MET A 29 20.47 0.64 -6.79
CA MET A 29 19.11 0.42 -6.33
C MET A 29 19.08 0.43 -4.80
N ALA A 30 18.01 0.99 -4.21
CA ALA A 30 17.91 1.06 -2.74
C ALA A 30 18.04 -0.33 -2.08
N LEU A 31 17.48 -1.38 -2.70
CA LEU A 31 17.65 -2.74 -2.19
C LEU A 31 19.08 -3.22 -2.21
N ASP A 32 19.84 -2.95 -3.29
CA ASP A 32 21.24 -3.38 -3.39
C ASP A 32 22.12 -2.64 -2.35
N VAL A 33 21.80 -1.37 -2.11
CA VAL A 33 22.45 -0.58 -1.03
C VAL A 33 22.19 -1.19 0.34
N LEU A 34 20.94 -1.59 0.64
CA LEU A 34 20.59 -2.22 1.92
C LEU A 34 21.26 -3.58 2.08
N LEU A 35 21.32 -4.40 1.03
CA LEU A 35 22.02 -5.68 1.06
C LEU A 35 23.50 -5.50 1.31
N GLN A 36 24.18 -4.58 0.61
CA GLN A 36 25.60 -4.32 0.84
C GLN A 36 25.85 -3.75 2.24
N ALA A 37 24.96 -2.88 2.74
CA ALA A 37 25.08 -2.35 4.09
C ALA A 37 24.95 -3.46 5.14
N GLN A 38 24.05 -4.41 4.97
CA GLN A 38 23.90 -5.58 5.84
C GLN A 38 25.15 -6.46 5.81
N GLU A 39 25.71 -6.70 4.63
CA GLU A 39 26.90 -7.54 4.47
C GLU A 39 28.18 -6.92 5.06
N THR A 40 28.31 -5.59 5.05
CA THR A 40 29.61 -4.93 5.30
C THR A 40 29.65 -4.04 6.53
N LYS A 41 28.54 -3.45 6.98
CA LYS A 41 28.55 -2.42 8.02
C LYS A 41 27.50 -2.59 9.11
N ILE A 42 26.32 -3.10 8.77
CA ILE A 42 25.19 -3.23 9.69
C ILE A 42 24.66 -4.67 9.60
N PRO A 43 25.36 -5.68 10.18
CA PRO A 43 25.03 -7.10 9.99
C PRO A 43 23.60 -7.47 10.40
N ASP A 44 23.05 -6.78 11.41
CA ASP A 44 21.70 -7.03 11.94
C ASP A 44 20.62 -6.16 11.28
N LEU A 45 20.93 -5.46 10.19
CA LEU A 45 19.98 -4.59 9.51
C LEU A 45 18.74 -5.35 9.04
N ALA A 46 17.58 -5.05 9.63
CA ALA A 46 16.33 -5.69 9.31
C ALA A 46 15.58 -4.93 8.21
N PHE A 47 15.28 -5.60 7.10
CA PHE A 47 14.44 -5.12 6.01
C PHE A 47 13.80 -6.29 5.27
N ARG A 48 12.76 -6.01 4.48
CA ARG A 48 12.04 -7.04 3.73
C ARG A 48 12.31 -6.93 2.25
N TYR A 49 12.48 -8.08 1.61
CA TYR A 49 12.49 -8.21 0.16
C TYR A 49 12.02 -9.61 -0.26
N GLY A 50 11.70 -9.77 -1.55
CA GLY A 50 11.23 -11.04 -2.09
C GLY A 50 11.58 -11.15 -3.58
N CYS A 51 10.67 -10.75 -4.47
CA CYS A 51 10.77 -10.99 -5.92
C CYS A 51 11.91 -10.25 -6.64
N ARG A 52 12.44 -9.15 -6.10
CA ARG A 52 13.42 -8.23 -6.73
C ARG A 52 12.99 -7.67 -8.11
N ALA A 53 11.72 -7.88 -8.49
CA ALA A 53 11.17 -7.59 -9.82
C ALA A 53 9.94 -6.67 -9.79
N ARG A 54 9.71 -5.90 -8.71
CA ARG A 54 8.57 -5.00 -8.51
C ARG A 54 7.20 -5.70 -8.46
N ASN A 55 7.13 -7.00 -8.18
CA ASN A 55 5.87 -7.76 -8.22
C ASN A 55 5.30 -8.13 -6.84
N CYS A 56 6.05 -7.98 -5.74
CA CYS A 56 5.59 -8.40 -4.42
C CYS A 56 5.34 -7.25 -3.43
N GLY A 57 5.81 -6.05 -3.71
CA GLY A 57 5.59 -4.85 -2.88
C GLY A 57 6.20 -4.87 -1.48
N VAL A 58 6.81 -5.97 -1.03
CA VAL A 58 7.26 -6.12 0.38
C VAL A 58 8.48 -5.26 0.72
N CYS A 59 9.28 -4.87 -0.26
CA CYS A 59 10.49 -4.06 -0.09
C CYS A 59 10.22 -2.54 -0.10
N THR A 60 8.98 -2.11 0.11
CA THR A 60 8.66 -0.69 0.16
C THR A 60 9.23 -0.06 1.43
N ILE A 61 9.97 1.02 1.24
CA ILE A 61 10.58 1.86 2.29
C ILE A 61 10.39 3.34 1.94
N ASP A 62 10.61 4.24 2.87
CA ASP A 62 10.69 5.67 2.57
C ASP A 62 12.08 6.03 2.06
N ILE A 63 12.12 6.72 0.91
CA ILE A 63 13.32 7.39 0.40
C ILE A 63 13.02 8.89 0.41
N ASN A 64 13.72 9.63 1.26
CA ASN A 64 13.49 11.06 1.50
C ASN A 64 12.03 11.37 1.89
N GLY A 65 11.43 10.52 2.73
CA GLY A 65 10.05 10.67 3.20
C GLY A 65 8.96 10.23 2.21
N LEU A 66 9.34 9.69 1.06
CA LEU A 66 8.38 9.17 0.07
C LEU A 66 8.46 7.65 -0.02
N PRO A 67 7.35 6.92 0.11
CA PRO A 67 7.34 5.46 -0.01
C PRO A 67 7.69 5.03 -1.44
N ARG A 68 8.69 4.17 -1.54
CA ARG A 68 9.26 3.68 -2.79
C ARG A 68 9.57 2.19 -2.70
N ILE A 69 9.39 1.47 -3.81
CA ILE A 69 9.74 0.05 -3.94
C ILE A 69 11.26 -0.06 -4.09
N ALA A 70 11.98 -0.50 -3.05
CA ALA A 70 13.43 -0.44 -2.96
C ALA A 70 14.14 -1.17 -4.11
N CYS A 71 13.63 -2.32 -4.58
CA CYS A 71 14.26 -3.08 -5.67
C CYS A 71 14.21 -2.39 -7.05
N ARG A 72 13.47 -1.28 -7.18
CA ARG A 72 13.33 -0.52 -8.45
C ARG A 72 13.57 0.98 -8.28
N SER A 73 13.99 1.40 -7.11
CA SER A 73 14.26 2.81 -6.83
C SER A 73 15.76 3.06 -6.79
N VAL A 74 16.22 3.87 -7.74
CA VAL A 74 17.61 4.34 -7.77
C VAL A 74 17.81 5.32 -6.64
N VAL A 75 18.85 5.13 -5.84
CA VAL A 75 19.29 6.09 -4.83
C VAL A 75 20.38 7.00 -5.37
N ARG A 76 20.37 8.22 -4.85
CA ARG A 76 21.35 9.28 -5.17
C ARG A 76 22.18 9.58 -3.94
N GLU A 77 23.20 10.39 -4.13
CA GLU A 77 24.00 10.88 -3.04
C GLU A 77 23.15 11.66 -2.03
N ASN A 78 23.38 11.42 -0.76
CA ASN A 78 22.68 12.00 0.39
C ASN A 78 21.20 11.58 0.54
N ASP A 79 20.71 10.61 -0.22
CA ASP A 79 19.38 10.07 0.02
C ASP A 79 19.29 9.41 1.40
N LYS A 80 18.12 9.60 2.04
CA LYS A 80 17.81 9.04 3.35
C LYS A 80 16.83 7.87 3.18
N LEU A 81 17.25 6.68 3.59
CA LEU A 81 16.46 5.45 3.57
C LEU A 81 15.91 5.18 4.98
N LYS A 82 14.60 5.04 5.11
CA LYS A 82 13.93 4.83 6.40
C LYS A 82 12.75 3.87 6.25
N ALA A 83 12.28 3.30 7.37
CA ALA A 83 11.00 2.61 7.41
C ALA A 83 9.86 3.48 6.86
N MET A 84 8.83 2.86 6.27
CA MET A 84 7.62 3.60 5.85
C MET A 84 7.00 4.32 7.04
N SER A 85 6.89 5.65 6.96
CA SER A 85 6.32 6.50 8.00
C SER A 85 4.81 6.31 8.21
N THR A 86 4.14 5.70 7.23
CA THR A 86 2.68 5.47 7.25
C THR A 86 2.25 4.24 8.04
N LEU A 87 3.18 3.42 8.52
CA LEU A 87 2.92 2.19 9.26
C LEU A 87 3.79 2.08 10.50
N PRO A 88 3.32 1.43 11.57
CA PRO A 88 4.11 1.23 12.79
C PRO A 88 5.41 0.47 12.49
N VAL A 89 6.53 0.98 12.99
CA VAL A 89 7.83 0.34 12.83
C VAL A 89 7.98 -0.80 13.85
N ILE A 90 8.43 -1.96 13.40
CA ILE A 90 8.77 -3.11 14.25
C ILE A 90 10.26 -3.04 14.64
N THR A 91 11.12 -2.95 13.63
CA THR A 91 12.57 -2.80 13.79
C THR A 91 13.19 -2.30 12.49
N ASP A 92 14.19 -1.46 12.55
CA ASP A 92 14.90 -0.85 11.41
C ASP A 92 13.97 -0.37 10.30
N LEU A 93 13.95 -1.06 9.13
CA LEU A 93 13.09 -0.74 8.00
C LEU A 93 11.86 -1.65 7.90
N VAL A 94 11.63 -2.51 8.90
CA VAL A 94 10.49 -3.42 8.94
C VAL A 94 9.30 -2.76 9.62
N VAL A 95 8.15 -2.72 8.93
CA VAL A 95 6.91 -2.15 9.44
C VAL A 95 5.81 -3.20 9.60
N ARG A 96 4.83 -2.94 10.46
CA ARG A 96 3.64 -3.78 10.64
C ARG A 96 2.67 -3.54 9.48
N ARG A 97 2.36 -4.57 8.72
CA ARG A 97 1.52 -4.49 7.51
C ARG A 97 0.20 -5.26 7.62
N ASP A 98 0.11 -6.18 8.57
CA ASP A 98 -1.02 -7.11 8.71
C ASP A 98 -2.35 -6.43 9.00
N GLN A 99 -2.34 -5.32 9.70
CA GLN A 99 -3.56 -4.55 9.99
C GLN A 99 -4.23 -4.04 8.70
N ILE A 100 -3.45 -3.56 7.74
CA ILE A 100 -3.98 -3.08 6.46
C ILE A 100 -4.61 -4.22 5.66
N SER A 101 -3.93 -5.36 5.56
CA SER A 101 -4.44 -6.52 4.80
C SER A 101 -5.69 -7.14 5.45
N ARG A 102 -5.86 -6.98 6.76
CA ARG A 102 -7.00 -7.52 7.51
C ARG A 102 -8.17 -6.56 7.65
N GLN A 103 -8.05 -5.31 7.23
CA GLN A 103 -9.05 -4.25 7.44
C GLN A 103 -10.47 -4.63 6.98
N LEU A 104 -10.58 -5.34 5.87
CA LEU A 104 -11.86 -5.77 5.32
C LEU A 104 -12.33 -7.14 5.83
N ARG A 105 -11.54 -7.81 6.68
CA ARG A 105 -11.89 -9.14 7.19
C ARG A 105 -13.18 -9.09 7.99
N GLY A 106 -14.17 -9.89 7.59
CA GLY A 106 -15.48 -9.96 8.21
C GLY A 106 -16.42 -8.78 7.89
N LYS A 107 -15.99 -7.85 7.01
CA LYS A 107 -16.84 -6.74 6.54
C LYS A 107 -17.48 -7.04 5.19
N ILE A 108 -16.85 -7.90 4.39
CA ILE A 108 -17.34 -8.32 3.08
C ILE A 108 -17.11 -9.81 2.89
N TYR A 109 -17.97 -10.44 2.11
CA TYR A 109 -17.87 -11.85 1.75
C TYR A 109 -17.89 -11.99 0.24
N ARG A 110 -17.01 -12.82 -0.30
CA ARG A 110 -17.11 -13.29 -1.68
C ARG A 110 -17.83 -14.63 -1.70
N ASN A 111 -18.79 -14.75 -2.61
CA ASN A 111 -19.40 -16.05 -2.88
C ASN A 111 -18.40 -16.90 -3.69
N SER A 112 -18.06 -18.07 -3.17
CA SER A 112 -17.17 -19.03 -3.84
C SER A 112 -17.92 -20.02 -4.71
N GLY A 113 -19.19 -19.77 -5.02
CA GLY A 113 -20.01 -20.64 -5.88
C GLY A 113 -19.47 -20.63 -7.31
N GLY A 114 -18.52 -21.54 -7.58
CA GLY A 114 -17.97 -21.73 -8.90
C GLY A 114 -18.90 -22.50 -9.79
N ASN A 115 -19.45 -21.86 -10.79
CA ASN A 115 -19.77 -22.49 -12.05
C ASN A 115 -18.67 -22.14 -13.04
N ASP A 116 -18.37 -23.01 -14.00
CA ASP A 116 -17.54 -22.68 -15.15
C ASP A 116 -18.15 -21.50 -15.89
N LEU A 117 -17.75 -20.29 -15.52
CA LEU A 117 -18.19 -19.06 -16.13
C LEU A 117 -17.10 -18.61 -17.09
N ASN A 118 -17.41 -18.69 -18.37
CA ASN A 118 -16.63 -17.99 -19.39
C ASN A 118 -17.04 -16.52 -19.37
N VAL A 119 -16.39 -15.71 -18.54
CA VAL A 119 -16.67 -14.29 -18.38
C VAL A 119 -15.45 -13.46 -18.74
N ASP A 120 -15.65 -12.43 -19.55
CA ASP A 120 -14.64 -11.44 -19.84
C ASP A 120 -14.62 -10.38 -18.74
N ALA A 121 -13.46 -10.13 -18.17
CA ALA A 121 -13.24 -9.03 -17.24
C ALA A 121 -12.72 -7.79 -18.00
N SER A 122 -13.12 -6.61 -17.58
CA SER A 122 -12.67 -5.36 -18.19
C SER A 122 -11.16 -5.12 -17.95
N GLU A 123 -10.52 -4.34 -18.83
CA GLU A 123 -9.12 -3.93 -18.66
C GLU A 123 -8.89 -3.23 -17.33
N ASP A 124 -9.83 -2.39 -16.90
CA ASP A 124 -9.77 -1.71 -15.60
C ASP A 124 -9.78 -2.69 -14.43
N TYR A 125 -10.56 -3.77 -14.49
CA TYR A 125 -10.54 -4.83 -13.49
C TYR A 125 -9.15 -5.49 -13.42
N HIS A 126 -8.55 -5.81 -14.56
CA HIS A 126 -7.20 -6.37 -14.63
C HIS A 126 -6.16 -5.41 -14.08
N GLU A 127 -6.28 -4.11 -14.38
CA GLU A 127 -5.38 -3.11 -13.81
C GLU A 127 -5.49 -3.05 -12.27
N LEU A 128 -6.71 -3.02 -11.72
CA LEU A 128 -6.90 -2.98 -10.26
C LEU A 128 -6.39 -4.26 -9.57
N THR A 129 -6.59 -5.43 -10.18
CA THR A 129 -6.10 -6.71 -9.64
C THR A 129 -4.58 -6.85 -9.72
N SER A 130 -3.89 -6.03 -10.52
CA SER A 130 -2.42 -5.99 -10.56
C SER A 130 -1.77 -5.36 -9.31
N CYS A 131 -2.56 -4.87 -8.35
CA CYS A 131 -2.06 -4.28 -7.12
C CYS A 131 -1.17 -5.24 -6.34
N ILE A 132 0.09 -4.85 -6.12
CA ILE A 132 1.12 -5.64 -5.42
C ILE A 132 1.16 -5.41 -3.90
N GLU A 133 0.18 -4.74 -3.34
CA GLU A 133 0.05 -4.49 -1.90
C GLU A 133 1.30 -3.81 -1.28
N CYS A 134 1.92 -2.91 -2.04
CA CYS A 134 3.11 -2.18 -1.56
C CYS A 134 2.79 -1.13 -0.50
N TYR A 135 1.52 -0.71 -0.37
CA TYR A 135 1.01 0.31 0.56
C TYR A 135 1.60 1.72 0.39
N ALA A 136 2.28 1.99 -0.71
CA ALA A 136 2.77 3.35 -1.00
C ALA A 136 1.64 4.38 -1.12
N CYS A 137 0.42 3.94 -1.46
CA CYS A 137 -0.76 4.79 -1.57
C CYS A 137 -1.31 5.32 -0.23
N LEU A 138 -0.83 4.81 0.91
CA LEU A 138 -1.21 5.31 2.24
C LEU A 138 -0.62 6.69 2.54
N HIS A 139 0.44 7.07 1.82
CA HIS A 139 1.14 8.33 2.05
C HIS A 139 0.24 9.53 1.78
N ASN A 140 0.15 10.43 2.77
CA ASN A 140 -0.72 11.61 2.75
C ASN A 140 -2.20 11.30 2.46
N CYS A 141 -2.69 10.12 2.88
CA CYS A 141 -4.09 9.77 2.77
C CYS A 141 -4.86 10.25 4.00
N PRO A 142 -5.81 11.20 3.87
CA PRO A 142 -6.57 11.72 5.02
C PRO A 142 -7.37 10.65 5.76
N LEU A 143 -7.86 9.63 5.05
CA LEU A 143 -8.56 8.51 5.67
C LEU A 143 -7.63 7.66 6.53
N HIS A 144 -6.45 7.36 6.01
CA HIS A 144 -5.47 6.56 6.74
C HIS A 144 -4.95 7.29 7.99
N GLU A 145 -4.76 8.61 7.87
CA GLU A 145 -4.30 9.47 8.98
C GLU A 145 -5.29 9.59 10.12
N LYS A 146 -6.60 9.39 9.86
CA LYS A 146 -7.64 9.36 10.91
C LYS A 146 -7.58 8.11 11.78
N ASN A 147 -6.99 7.02 11.28
CA ASN A 147 -6.82 5.81 12.07
C ASN A 147 -5.68 6.02 13.06
N SER A 148 -5.95 5.96 14.36
CA SER A 148 -4.89 6.04 15.35
C SER A 148 -4.03 4.78 15.28
N ILE A 149 -2.76 4.99 14.93
CA ILE A 149 -1.79 3.90 14.72
C ILE A 149 -1.04 3.61 16.02
N ASP A 150 -1.29 4.39 17.09
CA ASP A 150 -0.45 4.50 18.28
C ASP A 150 -0.62 3.38 19.31
N SER A 151 -1.50 2.41 19.14
CA SER A 151 -1.63 1.35 20.11
C SER A 151 -1.02 0.04 19.62
N GLU A 152 0.10 -0.35 20.22
CA GLU A 152 0.67 -1.70 20.08
C GLU A 152 -0.30 -2.81 20.53
N GLU A 153 -1.31 -2.46 21.33
CA GLU A 153 -2.27 -3.36 21.97
C GLU A 153 -3.60 -3.48 21.24
N SER A 154 -3.95 -2.56 20.34
CA SER A 154 -5.25 -2.63 19.72
C SER A 154 -5.27 -3.64 18.57
N ASN A 155 -5.84 -4.81 18.85
CA ASN A 155 -6.52 -5.62 17.83
C ASN A 155 -7.71 -4.84 17.22
N GLU A 156 -7.85 -3.57 17.53
CA GLU A 156 -8.90 -2.70 17.05
C GLU A 156 -8.74 -2.52 15.55
N ARG A 157 -9.83 -2.76 14.89
CA ARG A 157 -9.96 -2.66 13.46
C ARG A 157 -9.85 -1.18 13.08
N TYR A 158 -9.18 -0.88 12.00
CA TYR A 158 -9.23 0.45 11.44
C TYR A 158 -10.68 0.86 11.21
N GLU A 159 -11.08 1.98 11.79
CA GLU A 159 -12.41 2.54 11.63
C GLU A 159 -12.58 3.16 10.24
N TYR A 160 -11.56 3.85 9.79
CA TYR A 160 -11.53 4.50 8.48
C TYR A 160 -10.83 3.65 7.44
N GLY A 161 -11.20 3.89 6.17
CA GLY A 161 -10.59 3.24 5.02
C GLY A 161 -9.21 3.80 4.67
N ASN A 162 -8.75 3.37 3.54
CA ASN A 162 -7.54 3.85 2.88
C ASN A 162 -7.60 3.48 1.39
N PRO A 163 -6.68 3.98 0.54
CA PRO A 163 -6.75 3.69 -0.90
C PRO A 163 -6.68 2.20 -1.24
N PHE A 164 -5.98 1.40 -0.44
CA PHE A 164 -5.92 -0.05 -0.64
C PHE A 164 -7.25 -0.74 -0.35
N SER A 165 -7.91 -0.41 0.76
CA SER A 165 -9.23 -0.97 1.09
C SER A 165 -10.28 -0.57 0.05
N LEU A 166 -10.29 0.69 -0.38
CA LEU A 166 -11.19 1.15 -1.44
C LEU A 166 -10.92 0.43 -2.77
N LEU A 167 -9.66 0.20 -3.14
CA LEU A 167 -9.30 -0.58 -4.31
C LEU A 167 -9.85 -2.01 -4.23
N LYS A 168 -9.72 -2.68 -3.09
CA LYS A 168 -10.28 -4.04 -2.89
C LYS A 168 -11.81 -4.05 -3.00
N LEU A 169 -12.50 -3.03 -2.48
CA LEU A 169 -13.94 -2.90 -2.63
C LEU A 169 -14.34 -2.65 -4.08
N GLN A 170 -13.62 -1.78 -4.78
CA GLN A 170 -13.88 -1.51 -6.20
C GLN A 170 -13.63 -2.76 -7.06
N THR A 171 -12.64 -3.60 -6.74
CA THR A 171 -12.46 -4.87 -7.47
C THR A 171 -13.67 -5.80 -7.32
N ILE A 172 -14.38 -5.78 -6.18
CA ILE A 172 -15.63 -6.55 -6.01
C ILE A 172 -16.76 -5.97 -6.85
N VAL A 173 -16.88 -4.63 -6.89
CA VAL A 173 -17.87 -3.95 -7.71
C VAL A 173 -17.69 -4.26 -9.19
N MET A 174 -16.44 -4.34 -9.66
CA MET A 174 -16.09 -4.61 -11.05
C MET A 174 -16.02 -6.09 -11.41
N ASP A 175 -15.98 -6.98 -10.42
CA ASP A 175 -15.87 -8.42 -10.64
C ASP A 175 -17.12 -8.92 -11.40
N PRO A 176 -16.95 -9.52 -12.60
CA PRO A 176 -18.09 -9.95 -13.42
C PRO A 176 -18.91 -11.07 -12.76
N VAL A 177 -18.34 -11.81 -11.81
CA VAL A 177 -19.04 -12.89 -11.10
C VAL A 177 -19.67 -12.44 -9.78
N SER A 178 -19.43 -11.21 -9.33
CA SER A 178 -20.06 -10.66 -8.12
C SER A 178 -21.54 -10.40 -8.37
N SER A 179 -22.41 -10.86 -7.46
CA SER A 179 -23.83 -10.54 -7.46
C SER A 179 -24.08 -9.04 -7.22
N ASN A 180 -25.26 -8.54 -7.62
CA ASN A 180 -25.64 -7.15 -7.33
C ASN A 180 -25.65 -6.86 -5.82
N SER A 181 -26.08 -7.80 -4.98
CA SER A 181 -26.00 -7.66 -3.52
C SER A 181 -24.56 -7.45 -3.05
N GLN A 182 -23.62 -8.28 -3.51
CA GLN A 182 -22.21 -8.15 -3.14
C GLN A 182 -21.61 -6.82 -3.61
N LYS A 183 -21.98 -6.33 -4.78
CA LYS A 183 -21.55 -5.03 -5.30
C LYS A 183 -22.09 -3.90 -4.43
N ASN A 184 -23.37 -3.94 -4.07
CA ASN A 184 -24.01 -2.94 -3.20
C ASN A 184 -23.39 -2.97 -1.80
N ASP A 185 -23.13 -4.15 -1.23
CA ASP A 185 -22.43 -4.31 0.06
C ASP A 185 -21.04 -3.68 0.02
N ALA A 186 -20.28 -3.90 -1.05
CA ALA A 186 -18.96 -3.31 -1.22
C ALA A 186 -19.00 -1.77 -1.30
N ILE A 187 -19.97 -1.21 -2.01
CA ILE A 187 -20.18 0.23 -2.10
C ILE A 187 -20.57 0.81 -0.74
N THR A 188 -21.52 0.15 -0.03
CA THR A 188 -21.92 0.54 1.31
C THR A 188 -20.74 0.53 2.29
N GLN A 189 -19.90 -0.50 2.23
CA GLN A 189 -18.67 -0.55 3.04
C GLN A 189 -17.69 0.57 2.69
N ALA A 190 -17.57 0.97 1.42
CA ALA A 190 -16.72 2.11 1.06
C ALA A 190 -17.22 3.42 1.70
N VAL A 191 -18.54 3.63 1.72
CA VAL A 191 -19.16 4.79 2.40
C VAL A 191 -18.89 4.72 3.90
N ASN A 192 -19.11 3.58 4.55
CA ASN A 192 -18.86 3.38 5.99
C ASN A 192 -17.40 3.60 6.39
N LEU A 193 -16.48 3.40 5.46
CA LEU A 193 -15.06 3.65 5.66
C LEU A 193 -14.65 5.10 5.37
N GLY A 194 -15.59 5.99 5.09
CA GLY A 194 -15.36 7.43 4.94
C GLY A 194 -15.05 7.87 3.51
N LEU A 195 -15.60 7.22 2.49
CA LEU A 195 -15.41 7.54 1.06
C LEU A 195 -15.68 9.01 0.73
N ASP A 196 -16.59 9.67 1.43
CA ASP A 196 -16.93 11.09 1.29
C ASP A 196 -15.72 12.02 1.50
N THR A 197 -14.81 11.66 2.37
CA THR A 197 -13.53 12.39 2.57
C THR A 197 -12.72 12.49 1.27
N CYS A 198 -12.90 11.54 0.34
CA CYS A 198 -12.19 11.52 -0.94
C CYS A 198 -12.74 12.51 -1.98
N LEU A 199 -13.91 13.11 -1.75
CA LEU A 199 -14.54 14.04 -2.71
C LEU A 199 -13.61 15.22 -3.06
N ASN A 200 -13.05 15.87 -2.03
CA ASN A 200 -12.18 17.02 -2.17
C ASN A 200 -10.68 16.69 -2.08
N CYS A 201 -10.34 15.41 -2.04
CA CYS A 201 -8.95 14.96 -1.99
C CYS A 201 -8.30 15.05 -3.38
N PRO A 202 -7.05 15.56 -3.50
CA PRO A 202 -6.35 15.63 -4.80
C PRO A 202 -6.07 14.26 -5.41
N GLY A 203 -6.13 13.19 -4.62
CA GLY A 203 -5.95 11.81 -5.06
C GLY A 203 -4.75 11.13 -4.43
N CYS A 204 -4.67 9.83 -4.66
CA CYS A 204 -3.66 8.94 -4.10
C CYS A 204 -2.60 8.61 -5.17
N LYS A 205 -1.34 8.45 -4.75
CA LYS A 205 -0.28 8.01 -5.65
C LYS A 205 -0.04 6.51 -5.48
N CYS A 206 -0.25 5.76 -6.55
CA CYS A 206 0.08 4.33 -6.57
C CYS A 206 1.57 4.10 -6.84
N GLY A 207 2.21 3.20 -6.07
CA GLY A 207 3.62 2.84 -6.25
C GLY A 207 3.95 2.14 -7.57
N ILE A 208 2.93 1.58 -8.26
CA ILE A 208 3.08 0.90 -9.55
C ILE A 208 2.33 1.59 -10.70
N GLY A 209 1.60 2.68 -10.44
CA GLY A 209 1.01 3.53 -11.46
C GLY A 209 -0.49 3.33 -11.71
N ILE A 210 -1.22 2.57 -10.86
CA ILE A 210 -2.68 2.46 -10.97
C ILE A 210 -3.33 3.83 -10.74
N ASP A 211 -4.27 4.22 -11.59
CA ASP A 211 -5.08 5.44 -11.40
C ASP A 211 -6.16 5.21 -10.32
N LEU A 212 -5.75 5.38 -9.05
CA LEU A 212 -6.65 5.18 -7.91
C LEU A 212 -7.78 6.21 -7.85
N LYS A 213 -7.56 7.46 -8.29
CA LYS A 213 -8.61 8.47 -8.28
C LYS A 213 -9.65 8.20 -9.36
N GLY A 214 -9.21 8.00 -10.60
CA GLY A 214 -10.10 7.78 -11.74
C GLY A 214 -10.80 6.43 -11.73
N LYS A 215 -10.10 5.36 -11.37
CA LYS A 215 -10.61 3.98 -11.50
C LYS A 215 -11.15 3.35 -10.22
N VAL A 216 -10.90 3.97 -9.05
CA VAL A 216 -11.38 3.46 -7.76
C VAL A 216 -12.30 4.47 -7.08
N VAL A 217 -11.79 5.66 -6.75
CA VAL A 217 -12.52 6.62 -5.91
C VAL A 217 -13.72 7.19 -6.64
N ASN A 218 -13.53 7.73 -7.85
CA ASN A 218 -14.62 8.36 -8.61
C ASN A 218 -15.77 7.38 -8.94
N PRO A 219 -15.51 6.13 -9.41
CA PRO A 219 -16.57 5.15 -9.63
C PRO A 219 -17.33 4.79 -8.36
N LEU A 220 -16.64 4.60 -7.21
CA LEU A 220 -17.30 4.31 -5.94
C LEU A 220 -18.21 5.47 -5.49
N ILE A 221 -17.75 6.72 -5.61
CA ILE A 221 -18.55 7.91 -5.31
C ILE A 221 -19.79 7.97 -6.23
N THR A 222 -19.62 7.70 -7.51
CA THR A 222 -20.74 7.72 -8.44
C THR A 222 -21.76 6.63 -8.13
N ALA A 223 -21.29 5.43 -7.80
CA ALA A 223 -22.15 4.30 -7.45
C ALA A 223 -22.87 4.52 -6.11
N SER A 224 -22.21 5.10 -5.11
CA SER A 224 -22.85 5.39 -3.81
C SER A 224 -23.99 6.39 -3.92
N LYS A 225 -23.88 7.41 -4.78
CA LYS A 225 -24.96 8.37 -5.04
C LYS A 225 -26.17 7.69 -5.67
N LYS A 226 -25.97 6.81 -6.64
CA LYS A 226 -27.09 6.07 -7.27
C LYS A 226 -27.87 5.22 -6.26
N ILE A 227 -27.17 4.52 -5.36
CA ILE A 227 -27.83 3.72 -4.31
C ILE A 227 -28.63 4.62 -3.37
N ALA A 228 -28.12 5.80 -3.01
CA ALA A 228 -28.83 6.75 -2.16
C ALA A 228 -30.12 7.28 -2.84
N ASP A 229 -30.04 7.61 -4.13
CA ASP A 229 -31.19 8.11 -4.91
C ASP A 229 -32.29 7.03 -5.08
N GLU A 230 -31.90 5.76 -5.25
CA GLU A 230 -32.85 4.62 -5.37
C GLU A 230 -33.52 4.25 -4.03
N SER A 231 -32.95 4.70 -2.90
CA SER A 231 -33.46 4.41 -1.56
C SER A 231 -34.32 5.54 -0.97
N SER A 232 -34.45 6.67 -1.68
CA SER A 232 -35.21 7.88 -1.31
C SER A 232 -36.55 7.91 -2.01
#